data_cc0f9cb5189b3d036069a139a5512105
#
_entry.id   cc0f9cb5189b3d036069a139a5512105
#
_cell.length_a   1.000
_cell.length_b   1.000
_cell.length_c   1.000
_cell.angle_alpha   90.00
_cell.angle_beta   90.00
_cell.angle_gamma   90.00
#
_symmetry.space_group_name_H-M   'P 1'
#
loop_
_entity.id
_entity.type
_entity.pdbx_description
1 polymer ?
#
loop_
_entity_poly.entity_id
_entity_poly.type
_entity_poly.pdbx_seq_one_letter_code
_entity_poly.pdbx_strand_id
1 'polypeptide(L)'
;YAQIAVSNRSDASWGKATPLEISRDTLSSFAHPAISPDGKWLYFVSDMPGGKGGLDIWRVRLIGGTTGGVENLGEPINTPGDEEFPTFRPNGDLYFSSNGHGGLGGLDIFIAKVGADHKFHLEHPGYPLNSQGDDFGCTFEGPHNRGFFSSNRNDARGWDHIYSFELPEIVQTVKGW
;
A
#
# COMPACT_ATOMS: atom_id res chain seq x y z
N TYR A 1 1.46 -18.61 -9.10
CA TYR A 1 1.89 -17.22 -8.96
C TYR A 1 0.67 -16.30 -9.06
N ALA A 2 0.59 -15.26 -8.21
CA ALA A 2 -0.48 -14.28 -8.24
C ALA A 2 -0.33 -13.36 -9.46
N GLN A 3 -1.46 -12.93 -10.06
CA GLN A 3 -1.47 -12.00 -11.19
C GLN A 3 -2.53 -10.94 -11.00
N ILE A 4 -2.22 -9.72 -11.41
CA ILE A 4 -3.16 -8.60 -11.41
C ILE A 4 -3.99 -8.68 -12.70
N ALA A 5 -5.30 -8.55 -12.55
CA ALA A 5 -6.23 -8.51 -13.67
C ALA A 5 -7.04 -7.23 -13.68
N VAL A 6 -7.45 -6.80 -14.88
CA VAL A 6 -8.27 -5.61 -15.11
C VAL A 6 -9.64 -6.02 -15.64
N SER A 7 -10.68 -5.43 -15.08
CA SER A 7 -12.03 -5.47 -15.63
C SER A 7 -12.52 -4.04 -15.86
N ASN A 8 -13.14 -3.82 -17.00
CA ASN A 8 -13.73 -2.54 -17.35
C ASN A 8 -15.23 -2.55 -17.05
N ARG A 9 -15.73 -1.46 -16.49
CA ARG A 9 -17.16 -1.27 -16.27
C ARG A 9 -17.77 -0.56 -17.47
N SER A 10 -18.83 -1.12 -18.00
CA SER A 10 -19.71 -0.47 -18.98
C SER A 10 -21.09 -0.31 -18.35
N ASP A 11 -21.66 0.89 -18.37
CA ASP A 11 -23.00 1.25 -17.84
C ASP A 11 -23.45 0.50 -16.58
N ALA A 12 -24.00 -0.69 -16.71
CA ALA A 12 -24.58 -1.47 -15.61
C ALA A 12 -23.81 -2.75 -15.26
N SER A 13 -22.74 -3.12 -15.98
CA SER A 13 -22.05 -4.40 -15.78
C SER A 13 -20.53 -4.30 -15.84
N TRP A 14 -19.86 -5.24 -15.18
CA TRP A 14 -18.42 -5.42 -15.28
C TRP A 14 -18.11 -6.42 -16.40
N GLY A 15 -17.14 -6.08 -17.25
CA GLY A 15 -16.62 -6.97 -18.27
C GLY A 15 -15.83 -8.13 -17.68
N LYS A 16 -15.42 -9.08 -18.51
CA LYS A 16 -14.54 -10.17 -18.11
C LYS A 16 -13.18 -9.60 -17.67
N ALA A 17 -12.70 -10.01 -16.50
CA ALA A 17 -11.36 -9.68 -16.06
C ALA A 17 -10.31 -10.32 -16.97
N THR A 18 -9.30 -9.56 -17.37
CA THR A 18 -8.17 -10.01 -18.18
C THR A 18 -6.87 -9.71 -17.44
N PRO A 19 -5.87 -10.62 -17.46
CA PRO A 19 -4.56 -10.35 -16.86
C PRO A 19 -3.96 -9.07 -17.44
N LEU A 20 -3.37 -8.25 -16.57
CA LEU A 20 -2.60 -7.08 -16.94
C LEU A 20 -1.15 -7.50 -17.18
N GLU A 21 -0.64 -7.26 -18.39
CA GLU A 21 0.75 -7.54 -18.70
C GLU A 21 1.64 -6.44 -18.10
N ILE A 22 2.23 -6.72 -16.94
CA ILE A 22 3.10 -5.80 -16.20
C ILE A 22 4.56 -6.05 -16.56
N SER A 23 4.96 -7.30 -16.65
CA SER A 23 6.33 -7.74 -16.93
C SER A 23 6.29 -8.99 -17.79
N ARG A 24 7.40 -9.26 -18.49
CA ARG A 24 7.61 -10.55 -19.18
C ARG A 24 8.08 -11.67 -18.25
N ASP A 25 8.34 -11.34 -17.00
CA ASP A 25 8.67 -12.33 -15.98
C ASP A 25 7.42 -13.14 -15.61
N THR A 26 7.50 -14.45 -15.88
CA THR A 26 6.40 -15.39 -15.63
C THR A 26 6.62 -16.22 -14.35
N LEU A 27 7.72 -16.00 -13.65
CA LEU A 27 8.09 -16.75 -12.45
C LEU A 27 7.81 -15.98 -11.15
N SER A 28 7.54 -14.68 -11.26
CA SER A 28 7.24 -13.83 -10.10
C SER A 28 5.74 -13.65 -9.89
N SER A 29 5.37 -13.32 -8.66
CA SER A 29 4.01 -12.96 -8.26
C SER A 29 3.81 -11.45 -8.39
N PHE A 30 2.62 -11.04 -8.79
CA PHE A 30 2.18 -9.65 -8.88
C PHE A 30 0.86 -9.53 -8.10
N ALA A 31 0.90 -8.83 -6.97
CA ALA A 31 -0.20 -8.78 -6.02
C ALA A 31 -0.44 -7.36 -5.46
N HIS A 32 -1.43 -7.20 -4.61
CA HIS A 32 -1.76 -6.00 -3.85
C HIS A 32 -1.78 -4.72 -4.71
N PRO A 33 -2.62 -4.63 -5.76
CA PRO A 33 -2.63 -3.48 -6.66
C PRO A 33 -3.21 -2.24 -5.99
N ALA A 34 -2.57 -1.08 -6.21
CA ALA A 34 -3.05 0.23 -5.80
C ALA A 34 -2.83 1.26 -6.92
N ILE A 35 -3.86 2.06 -7.21
CA ILE A 35 -3.77 3.12 -8.22
C ILE A 35 -3.43 4.44 -7.52
N SER A 36 -2.46 5.19 -8.07
CA SER A 36 -2.15 6.53 -7.59
C SER A 36 -3.35 7.47 -7.73
N PRO A 37 -3.50 8.51 -6.86
CA PRO A 37 -4.67 9.40 -6.89
C PRO A 37 -4.89 10.11 -8.22
N ASP A 38 -3.84 10.34 -8.99
CA ASP A 38 -3.90 10.94 -10.32
C ASP A 38 -4.24 9.93 -11.44
N GLY A 39 -4.41 8.65 -11.10
CA GLY A 39 -4.74 7.57 -12.03
C GLY A 39 -3.64 7.17 -13.00
N LYS A 40 -2.41 7.69 -12.84
CA LYS A 40 -1.34 7.49 -13.82
C LYS A 40 -0.41 6.33 -13.52
N TRP A 41 -0.40 5.85 -12.27
CA TRP A 41 0.48 4.81 -11.82
C TRP A 41 -0.28 3.68 -11.14
N LEU A 42 0.10 2.45 -11.47
CA LEU A 42 -0.25 1.26 -10.71
C LEU A 42 0.94 0.91 -9.84
N TYR A 43 0.71 0.90 -8.53
CA TYR A 43 1.61 0.34 -7.54
C TYR A 43 1.20 -1.10 -7.26
N PHE A 44 2.15 -1.96 -7.04
CA PHE A 44 1.91 -3.38 -6.78
C PHE A 44 3.07 -3.99 -6.00
N VAL A 45 2.85 -5.17 -5.48
CA VAL A 45 3.86 -5.95 -4.75
C VAL A 45 4.35 -7.09 -5.62
N SER A 46 5.65 -7.33 -5.61
CA SER A 46 6.25 -8.44 -6.37
C SER A 46 7.57 -8.89 -5.75
N ASP A 47 7.84 -10.19 -5.89
CA ASP A 47 9.11 -10.87 -5.60
C ASP A 47 10.04 -10.93 -6.82
N MET A 48 9.78 -10.11 -7.84
CA MET A 48 10.57 -10.17 -9.07
C MET A 48 12.02 -9.73 -8.87
N PRO A 49 12.96 -10.28 -9.68
CA PRO A 49 14.38 -9.96 -9.59
C PRO A 49 14.67 -8.46 -9.72
N GLY A 50 15.63 -7.99 -8.94
CA GLY A 50 16.03 -6.57 -8.90
C GLY A 50 15.39 -5.76 -7.77
N GLY A 51 14.66 -6.42 -6.89
CA GLY A 51 14.15 -5.86 -5.64
C GLY A 51 15.23 -5.68 -4.56
N LYS A 52 14.80 -5.22 -3.39
CA LYS A 52 15.64 -5.01 -2.21
C LYS A 52 15.56 -6.19 -1.23
N GLY A 53 14.39 -6.82 -1.15
CA GLY A 53 14.07 -7.85 -0.19
C GLY A 53 13.32 -9.04 -0.76
N GLY A 54 12.37 -9.56 0.02
CA GLY A 54 11.47 -10.61 -0.37
C GLY A 54 10.37 -10.09 -1.28
N LEU A 55 9.41 -9.41 -0.71
CA LEU A 55 8.34 -8.71 -1.42
C LEU A 55 8.58 -7.21 -1.39
N ASP A 56 8.70 -6.60 -2.54
CA ASP A 56 8.91 -5.15 -2.67
C ASP A 56 7.69 -4.46 -3.28
N ILE A 57 7.53 -3.18 -3.01
CA ILE A 57 6.59 -2.32 -3.72
C ILE A 57 7.24 -1.78 -4.98
N TRP A 58 6.58 -2.02 -6.11
CA TRP A 58 6.94 -1.58 -7.44
C TRP A 58 5.86 -0.68 -7.99
N ARG A 59 6.16 0.04 -9.05
CA ARG A 59 5.16 0.78 -9.80
C ARG A 59 5.38 0.67 -11.31
N VAL A 60 4.30 0.85 -12.03
CA VAL A 60 4.30 0.91 -13.50
C VAL A 60 3.37 2.03 -13.95
N ARG A 61 3.79 2.75 -14.98
CA ARG A 61 2.96 3.82 -15.55
C ARG A 61 1.83 3.24 -16.38
N LEU A 62 0.62 3.75 -16.15
CA LEU A 62 -0.55 3.39 -16.96
C LEU A 62 -0.67 4.35 -18.15
N ILE A 63 -0.63 3.81 -19.37
CA ILE A 63 -0.68 4.58 -20.62
C ILE A 63 -1.76 3.99 -21.52
N GLY A 64 -2.94 4.62 -21.57
CA GLY A 64 -4.01 4.22 -22.46
C GLY A 64 -4.45 2.75 -22.34
N GLY A 65 -4.41 2.20 -21.12
CA GLY A 65 -4.78 0.80 -20.84
C GLY A 65 -3.64 -0.21 -20.99
N THR A 66 -2.42 0.25 -21.28
CA THR A 66 -1.20 -0.54 -21.29
C THR A 66 -0.23 -0.09 -20.18
N THR A 67 0.78 -0.89 -19.91
CA THR A 67 1.78 -0.59 -18.90
C THR A 67 3.07 -0.04 -19.54
N GLY A 68 3.74 0.87 -18.83
CA GLY A 68 5.07 1.37 -19.17
C GLY A 68 6.19 0.52 -18.59
N GLY A 69 7.37 1.11 -18.40
CA GLY A 69 8.48 0.45 -17.69
C GLY A 69 8.15 0.24 -16.21
N VAL A 70 8.61 -0.89 -15.66
CA VAL A 70 8.46 -1.23 -14.24
C VAL A 70 9.59 -0.58 -13.44
N GLU A 71 9.26 0.01 -12.32
CA GLU A 71 10.20 0.69 -11.42
C GLU A 71 10.05 0.14 -10.00
N ASN A 72 11.16 -0.30 -9.37
CA ASN A 72 11.20 -0.55 -7.94
C ASN A 72 11.20 0.79 -7.20
N LEU A 73 10.43 0.93 -6.12
CA LEU A 73 10.39 2.20 -5.38
C LEU A 73 11.70 2.49 -4.63
N GLY A 74 12.47 1.45 -4.30
CA GLY A 74 13.71 1.59 -3.58
C GLY A 74 13.54 2.21 -2.20
N GLU A 75 14.66 2.71 -1.64
CA GLU A 75 14.63 3.41 -0.36
C GLU A 75 13.96 4.80 -0.49
N PRO A 76 13.25 5.25 0.55
CA PRO A 76 13.12 4.62 1.86
C PRO A 76 11.94 3.63 1.99
N ILE A 77 11.25 3.28 0.91
CA ILE A 77 10.06 2.40 0.95
C ILE A 77 10.47 0.95 1.15
N ASN A 78 11.26 0.41 0.21
CA ASN A 78 11.64 -1.00 0.19
C ASN A 78 12.89 -1.28 1.03
N THR A 79 12.87 -2.41 1.74
CA THR A 79 13.89 -2.89 2.67
C THR A 79 14.34 -4.30 2.28
N PRO A 80 15.29 -4.93 3.00
CA PRO A 80 15.55 -6.36 2.85
C PRO A 80 14.42 -7.28 3.34
N GLY A 81 13.38 -6.76 3.98
CA GLY A 81 12.18 -7.49 4.39
C GLY A 81 11.13 -7.56 3.29
N ASP A 82 9.88 -7.58 3.72
CA ASP A 82 8.70 -7.58 2.85
C ASP A 82 7.94 -6.26 3.02
N GLU A 83 7.57 -5.63 1.91
CA GLU A 83 6.70 -4.48 1.84
C GLU A 83 5.44 -4.83 1.07
N GLU A 84 4.27 -4.70 1.74
CA GLU A 84 3.02 -5.23 1.25
C GLU A 84 1.85 -4.24 1.39
N PHE A 85 0.72 -4.54 0.75
CA PHE A 85 -0.57 -3.85 0.90
C PHE A 85 -0.52 -2.33 0.69
N PRO A 86 0.06 -1.82 -0.42
CA PRO A 86 0.05 -0.39 -0.70
C PRO A 86 -1.38 0.14 -0.86
N THR A 87 -1.66 1.30 -0.27
CA THR A 87 -2.96 1.99 -0.37
C THR A 87 -2.74 3.50 -0.35
N PHE A 88 -3.40 4.23 -1.25
CA PHE A 88 -3.28 5.68 -1.33
C PHE A 88 -4.41 6.42 -0.63
N ARG A 89 -4.05 7.52 0.02
CA ARG A 89 -5.00 8.57 0.38
C ARG A 89 -5.17 9.56 -0.79
N PRO A 90 -6.30 10.28 -0.87
CA PRO A 90 -6.51 11.30 -1.91
C PRO A 90 -5.44 12.40 -1.95
N ASN A 91 -4.80 12.70 -0.81
CA ASN A 91 -3.71 13.68 -0.70
C ASN A 91 -2.35 13.16 -1.21
N GLY A 92 -2.27 11.89 -1.63
CA GLY A 92 -1.07 11.27 -2.15
C GLY A 92 -0.24 10.49 -1.13
N ASP A 93 -0.62 10.48 0.15
CA ASP A 93 0.05 9.66 1.16
C ASP A 93 -0.13 8.18 0.83
N LEU A 94 0.98 7.44 0.80
CA LEU A 94 1.02 6.01 0.57
C LEU A 94 1.11 5.29 1.91
N TYR A 95 0.11 4.49 2.23
CA TYR A 95 0.12 3.55 3.34
C TYR A 95 0.57 2.18 2.83
N PHE A 96 1.41 1.51 3.58
CA PHE A 96 1.85 0.15 3.28
C PHE A 96 2.25 -0.57 4.57
N SER A 97 2.42 -1.88 4.52
CA SER A 97 2.87 -2.66 5.66
C SER A 97 4.25 -3.23 5.38
N SER A 98 5.11 -3.26 6.41
CA SER A 98 6.47 -3.80 6.30
C SER A 98 6.90 -4.52 7.56
N ASN A 99 7.69 -5.60 7.36
CA ASN A 99 8.41 -6.29 8.43
C ASN A 99 9.92 -5.96 8.42
N GLY A 100 10.39 -5.18 7.45
CA GLY A 100 11.79 -4.81 7.30
C GLY A 100 12.16 -3.47 7.93
N HIS A 101 11.20 -2.58 8.15
CA HIS A 101 11.35 -1.36 8.96
C HIS A 101 11.24 -1.67 10.45
N GLY A 102 11.89 -0.87 11.30
CA GLY A 102 11.72 -1.00 12.75
C GLY A 102 10.30 -0.64 13.17
N GLY A 103 9.62 -1.58 13.82
CA GLY A 103 8.22 -1.48 14.22
C GLY A 103 7.94 -2.00 15.62
N LEU A 104 6.68 -2.32 15.91
CA LEU A 104 6.21 -2.86 17.18
C LEU A 104 6.00 -4.38 17.12
N GLY A 105 5.73 -4.91 15.92
CA GLY A 105 5.38 -6.30 15.69
C GLY A 105 6.12 -6.96 14.53
N GLY A 106 5.43 -7.81 13.80
CA GLY A 106 5.88 -8.40 12.54
C GLY A 106 5.66 -7.42 11.39
N LEU A 107 4.52 -7.49 10.70
CA LEU A 107 4.11 -6.46 9.78
C LEU A 107 3.55 -5.25 10.54
N ASP A 108 4.11 -4.09 10.32
CA ASP A 108 3.60 -2.80 10.83
C ASP A 108 3.21 -1.89 9.67
N ILE A 109 2.17 -1.08 9.88
CA ILE A 109 1.69 -0.08 8.90
C ILE A 109 2.58 1.15 8.96
N PHE A 110 3.07 1.59 7.80
CA PHE A 110 3.86 2.79 7.59
C PHE A 110 3.14 3.77 6.67
N ILE A 111 3.48 5.05 6.77
CA ILE A 111 2.95 6.11 5.95
C ILE A 111 4.13 6.78 5.24
N ALA A 112 4.12 6.75 3.90
CA ALA A 112 5.09 7.46 3.09
C ALA A 112 4.45 8.75 2.56
N LYS A 113 4.95 9.89 3.01
CA LYS A 113 4.51 11.23 2.61
C LYS A 113 5.51 11.85 1.65
N VAL A 114 5.02 12.48 0.60
CA VAL A 114 5.90 13.21 -0.32
C VAL A 114 6.19 14.60 0.28
N GLY A 115 7.45 14.83 0.62
CA GLY A 115 7.91 16.11 1.16
C GLY A 115 8.06 17.20 0.10
N ALA A 116 8.39 18.42 0.53
CA ALA A 116 8.68 19.56 -0.36
C ALA A 116 9.89 19.31 -1.26
N ASP A 117 10.78 18.40 -0.88
CA ASP A 117 11.93 17.92 -1.65
C ASP A 117 11.56 16.86 -2.71
N HIS A 118 10.27 16.58 -2.89
CA HIS A 118 9.74 15.53 -3.77
C HIS A 118 10.22 14.10 -3.46
N LYS A 119 10.66 13.85 -2.22
CA LYS A 119 11.05 12.53 -1.73
C LYS A 119 10.02 11.99 -0.75
N PHE A 120 10.02 10.67 -0.62
CA PHE A 120 9.23 10.00 0.42
C PHE A 120 9.91 10.16 1.78
N HIS A 121 9.11 10.55 2.76
CA HIS A 121 9.44 10.56 4.18
C HIS A 121 8.54 9.60 4.90
N LEU A 122 9.13 8.65 5.64
CA LEU A 122 8.37 7.63 6.35
C LEU A 122 7.95 8.12 7.73
N GLU A 123 6.74 7.76 8.10
CA GLU A 123 6.17 7.91 9.43
C GLU A 123 5.66 6.55 9.91
N HIS A 124 5.98 6.18 11.14
CA HIS A 124 5.39 5.03 11.82
C HIS A 124 4.33 5.55 12.79
N PRO A 125 3.04 5.31 12.55
CA PRO A 125 1.96 5.90 13.33
C PRO A 125 1.87 5.35 14.77
N GLY A 126 2.54 4.24 15.06
CA GLY A 126 2.56 3.62 16.37
C GLY A 126 1.20 3.06 16.79
N TYR A 127 1.07 2.79 18.09
CA TYR A 127 -0.18 2.36 18.69
C TYR A 127 -1.22 3.52 18.66
N PRO A 128 -2.52 3.26 18.39
CA PRO A 128 -3.17 1.93 18.33
C PRO A 128 -3.23 1.30 16.93
N LEU A 129 -2.74 1.96 15.89
CA LEU A 129 -2.79 1.40 14.52
C LEU A 129 -1.88 0.18 14.41
N ASN A 130 -0.65 0.29 14.92
CA ASN A 130 0.28 -0.83 15.03
C ASN A 130 0.31 -1.44 16.44
N SER A 131 0.66 -2.71 16.54
CA SER A 131 0.71 -3.51 17.76
C SER A 131 1.90 -4.47 17.78
N GLN A 132 1.94 -5.39 18.73
CA GLN A 132 2.93 -6.46 18.76
C GLN A 132 2.63 -7.62 17.79
N GLY A 133 1.46 -7.61 17.15
CA GLY A 133 1.09 -8.57 16.12
C GLY A 133 1.48 -8.09 14.73
N ASP A 134 0.97 -8.76 13.71
CA ASP A 134 0.99 -8.29 12.34
C ASP A 134 -0.17 -7.32 12.13
N ASP A 135 0.12 -6.14 11.59
CA ASP A 135 -0.87 -5.10 11.29
C ASP A 135 -0.75 -4.70 9.82
N PHE A 136 -1.79 -4.95 9.01
CA PHE A 136 -1.66 -4.82 7.57
C PHE A 136 -2.99 -4.52 6.85
N GLY A 137 -2.88 -4.23 5.54
CA GLY A 137 -4.04 -4.07 4.66
C GLY A 137 -4.91 -2.88 5.03
N CYS A 138 -4.29 -1.76 5.45
CA CYS A 138 -5.01 -0.55 5.82
C CYS A 138 -5.79 0.01 4.61
N THR A 139 -7.08 0.27 4.81
CA THR A 139 -7.95 0.89 3.81
C THR A 139 -8.79 1.98 4.45
N PHE A 140 -9.25 2.94 3.64
CA PHE A 140 -9.98 4.12 4.11
C PHE A 140 -11.38 4.20 3.50
N GLU A 141 -12.32 4.75 4.24
CA GLU A 141 -13.65 5.09 3.74
C GLU A 141 -13.61 6.43 2.98
N GLY A 142 -13.25 6.37 1.70
CA GLY A 142 -13.14 7.54 0.86
C GLY A 142 -12.15 8.58 1.43
N PRO A 143 -12.53 9.87 1.52
CA PRO A 143 -11.67 10.92 2.06
C PRO A 143 -11.63 10.98 3.59
N HIS A 144 -12.48 10.18 4.29
CA HIS A 144 -12.59 10.23 5.75
C HIS A 144 -11.34 9.67 6.44
N ASN A 145 -11.07 10.14 7.65
CA ASN A 145 -9.95 9.68 8.49
C ASN A 145 -10.31 8.42 9.28
N ARG A 146 -11.10 7.53 8.69
CA ARG A 146 -11.49 6.25 9.27
C ARG A 146 -11.46 5.15 8.22
N GLY A 147 -11.33 3.92 8.69
CA GLY A 147 -11.25 2.79 7.79
C GLY A 147 -11.09 1.47 8.53
N PHE A 148 -10.46 0.51 7.86
CA PHE A 148 -10.26 -0.83 8.37
C PHE A 148 -8.82 -1.29 8.08
N PHE A 149 -8.34 -2.21 8.90
CA PHE A 149 -7.09 -2.92 8.69
C PHE A 149 -7.20 -4.34 9.27
N SER A 150 -6.31 -5.21 8.86
CA SER A 150 -6.20 -6.57 9.37
C SER A 150 -5.14 -6.64 10.45
N SER A 151 -5.38 -7.45 11.50
CA SER A 151 -4.41 -7.68 12.56
C SER A 151 -4.66 -9.00 13.28
N ASN A 152 -3.58 -9.67 13.69
CA ASN A 152 -3.64 -10.84 14.56
C ASN A 152 -3.42 -10.49 16.04
N ARG A 153 -3.45 -9.20 16.38
CA ARG A 153 -3.33 -8.74 17.77
C ARG A 153 -4.34 -9.44 18.69
N ASN A 154 -3.88 -9.81 19.87
CA ASN A 154 -4.72 -10.43 20.90
C ASN A 154 -5.34 -11.79 20.53
N ASP A 155 -5.00 -12.40 19.41
CA ASP A 155 -5.44 -13.77 19.10
C ASP A 155 -4.30 -14.77 19.41
N ALA A 156 -4.52 -15.61 20.41
CA ALA A 156 -3.51 -16.60 20.83
C ALA A 156 -3.22 -17.68 19.76
N ARG A 157 -4.07 -17.79 18.74
CA ARG A 157 -3.89 -18.71 17.60
C ARG A 157 -3.16 -18.06 16.43
N GLY A 158 -2.95 -16.73 16.49
CA GLY A 158 -2.34 -15.95 15.41
C GLY A 158 -3.27 -15.72 14.21
N TRP A 159 -4.59 -15.78 14.39
CA TRP A 159 -5.52 -15.52 13.29
C TRP A 159 -5.76 -14.04 13.11
N ASP A 160 -5.89 -13.63 11.85
CA ASP A 160 -6.17 -12.26 11.48
C ASP A 160 -7.64 -11.92 11.67
N HIS A 161 -7.86 -10.71 12.17
CA HIS A 161 -9.18 -10.11 12.36
C HIS A 161 -9.20 -8.74 11.70
N ILE A 162 -10.39 -8.29 11.29
CA ILE A 162 -10.58 -6.95 10.75
C ILE A 162 -10.93 -6.00 11.90
N TYR A 163 -10.16 -4.93 12.02
CA TYR A 163 -10.36 -3.84 12.98
C TYR A 163 -10.76 -2.56 12.25
N SER A 164 -11.64 -1.79 12.85
CA SER A 164 -11.92 -0.42 12.42
C SER A 164 -11.03 0.58 13.16
N PHE A 165 -10.70 1.67 12.51
CA PHE A 165 -9.98 2.77 13.12
C PHE A 165 -10.57 4.11 12.72
N GLU A 166 -10.32 5.12 13.55
CA GLU A 166 -10.60 6.52 13.26
C GLU A 166 -9.39 7.34 13.70
N LEU A 167 -8.79 8.07 12.75
CA LEU A 167 -7.68 8.96 13.03
C LEU A 167 -8.23 10.31 13.52
N PRO A 168 -7.68 10.87 14.61
CA PRO A 168 -8.18 12.15 15.11
C PRO A 168 -7.94 13.26 14.09
N GLU A 169 -8.92 14.17 13.97
CA GLU A 169 -8.73 15.39 13.21
C GLU A 169 -7.76 16.32 13.94
N ILE A 170 -6.69 16.74 13.27
CA ILE A 170 -5.77 17.75 13.81
C ILE A 170 -6.41 19.12 13.58
N VAL A 171 -7.11 19.62 14.59
CA VAL A 171 -7.64 21.00 14.57
C VAL A 171 -6.54 21.95 15.05
N GLN A 172 -5.96 22.71 14.12
CA GLN A 172 -5.07 23.82 14.48
C GLN A 172 -5.91 25.08 14.71
N THR A 173 -5.99 25.53 15.97
CA THR A 173 -6.62 26.80 16.30
C THR A 173 -5.58 27.92 16.24
N VAL A 174 -5.68 28.79 15.23
CA VAL A 174 -4.89 30.03 15.19
C VAL A 174 -5.66 31.10 15.95
N LYS A 175 -5.14 31.56 17.09
CA LYS A 175 -5.65 32.77 17.78
C LYS A 175 -4.94 33.96 17.17
N GLY A 176 -5.71 34.80 16.42
CA GLY A 176 -5.26 36.15 16.06
C GLY A 176 -5.34 37.06 17.26
N TRP A 177 -4.42 38.01 17.36
CA TRP A 177 -4.41 39.13 18.31
C TRP A 177 -4.99 40.36 17.60
#